data_1d9e9fa4e171da0fd21263fb953f7e8c
#
_entry.id   1d9e9fa4e171da0fd21263fb953f7e8c
#
_cell.length_a   1.000
_cell.length_b   1.000
_cell.length_c   1.000
_cell.angle_alpha   90.00
_cell.angle_beta   90.00
_cell.angle_gamma   90.00
#
_symmetry.space_group_name_H-M   'P 1'
#
loop_
_entity.id
_entity.type
_entity.pdbx_description
1 polymer ?
#
loop_
_entity_poly.entity_id
_entity_poly.type
_entity_poly.pdbx_seq_one_letter_code
_entity_poly.pdbx_strand_id
1 'polypeptide(L)'
;MQPINILGNTVQIQKKLGPVCFGVFFALLPYTGITSLRYAKPTSTYMETTLEQHQYTLRQPAFCTGIGLHSGQKVRIGIYPAPVDSGISFVRTDLSRQPVIPARYDLVGATMLATRLSEGQTQVSTVEHLMATLRGLGIDNARVTVDNREVPIMDGSAWPFVEALQQAGRSRQDAERRYLRITKPLEYREKGKSMRVEPDDDFNISCTIDFEADLIKTQHYDATVNRRNFIDNIAKARTFGYVEQVEELWQNGLALGGSLDNVVAIHWNRRSVLNEGGLRDQDEFVRHKILDLIGDAALAGAPILGHITATCSGHSLHQAFLRKLFANPDCWDYVTCSQMAH
;
A
#
# COMPACT_ATOMS: atom_id res chain seq x y z
N MET A 1 -1.53 31.40 24.13
CA MET A 1 -1.49 30.44 23.01
C MET A 1 -0.02 30.07 22.80
N GLN A 2 0.34 28.88 23.18
CA GLN A 2 1.70 28.38 22.93
C GLN A 2 1.81 27.94 21.47
N PRO A 3 2.92 28.15 20.75
CA PRO A 3 3.07 27.74 19.37
C PRO A 3 3.17 26.20 19.30
N ILE A 4 2.35 25.60 18.45
CA ILE A 4 2.38 24.18 18.15
C ILE A 4 3.64 23.89 17.33
N ASN A 5 4.56 23.13 17.91
CA ASN A 5 5.81 22.73 17.26
C ASN A 5 5.55 21.48 16.40
N ILE A 6 5.08 21.68 15.18
CA ILE A 6 4.75 20.61 14.24
C ILE A 6 5.98 20.22 13.44
N LEU A 7 7.19 20.35 13.78
CA LEU A 7 8.29 19.90 12.88
C LEU A 7 9.59 20.61 13.24
N GLY A 8 10.27 20.40 14.21
CA GLY A 8 11.66 20.81 14.38
C GLY A 8 12.15 22.13 13.74
N ASN A 9 11.31 22.84 13.01
CA ASN A 9 11.54 24.12 12.37
C ASN A 9 10.39 25.07 12.66
N THR A 10 10.70 26.17 13.34
CA THR A 10 9.75 27.24 13.65
C THR A 10 9.45 28.04 12.39
N VAL A 11 8.25 27.90 11.83
CA VAL A 11 7.76 28.75 10.73
C VAL A 11 7.14 30.00 11.33
N GLN A 12 7.82 31.15 11.25
CA GLN A 12 7.23 32.45 11.53
C GLN A 12 6.46 32.92 10.30
N ILE A 13 5.14 33.07 10.43
CA ILE A 13 4.29 33.66 9.40
C ILE A 13 4.31 35.17 9.57
N GLN A 14 5.08 35.89 8.75
CA GLN A 14 4.91 37.33 8.57
C GLN A 14 3.82 37.59 7.54
N LYS A 15 2.71 38.20 7.99
CA LYS A 15 1.73 38.84 7.10
C LYS A 15 2.36 40.05 6.43
N LYS A 16 2.51 40.04 5.10
CA LYS A 16 2.65 41.26 4.29
C LYS A 16 1.59 41.25 3.20
N LEU A 17 0.68 42.22 3.32
CA LEU A 17 -0.27 42.68 2.31
C LEU A 17 0.41 43.66 1.37
N GLY A 18 0.08 43.61 0.08
CA GLY A 18 0.28 44.72 -0.87
C GLY A 18 0.35 44.29 -2.33
N PRO A 19 -0.45 44.91 -3.20
CA PRO A 19 -0.67 44.45 -4.56
C PRO A 19 0.30 45.12 -5.56
N VAL A 20 0.70 44.36 -6.62
CA VAL A 20 1.24 45.01 -7.84
C VAL A 20 0.71 44.26 -9.06
N CYS A 21 -0.08 45.01 -9.86
CA CYS A 21 -0.43 44.68 -11.22
C CYS A 21 0.77 44.77 -12.14
N PHE A 22 0.99 43.80 -13.01
CA PHE A 22 1.64 44.02 -14.31
C PHE A 22 0.97 43.17 -15.38
N GLY A 23 0.37 43.86 -16.35
CA GLY A 23 -0.16 43.28 -17.55
C GLY A 23 0.98 42.99 -18.54
N VAL A 24 0.84 41.88 -19.25
CA VAL A 24 1.63 41.60 -20.45
C VAL A 24 0.67 41.21 -21.56
N PHE A 25 0.66 42.05 -22.61
CA PHE A 25 0.00 41.82 -23.90
C PHE A 25 0.66 40.63 -24.63
N PHE A 26 -0.13 39.68 -25.08
CA PHE A 26 0.29 38.75 -26.13
C PHE A 26 -0.59 38.89 -27.35
N ALA A 27 0.07 39.15 -28.47
CA ALA A 27 -0.52 39.32 -29.79
C ALA A 27 -1.00 37.97 -30.35
N LEU A 28 -2.22 37.98 -30.89
CA LEU A 28 -2.81 36.87 -31.65
C LEU A 28 -2.24 36.86 -33.08
N LEU A 29 -1.65 35.72 -33.50
CA LEU A 29 -1.44 35.34 -34.89
C LEU A 29 -2.36 34.17 -35.22
N PRO A 30 -2.99 34.16 -36.41
CA PRO A 30 -3.90 33.10 -36.80
C PRO A 30 -3.12 31.88 -37.33
N TYR A 31 -3.41 30.71 -36.75
CA TYR A 31 -2.91 29.44 -37.24
C TYR A 31 -3.99 28.73 -38.05
N THR A 32 -3.76 28.68 -39.39
CA THR A 32 -4.57 27.92 -40.33
C THR A 32 -3.92 26.56 -40.56
N GLY A 33 -4.72 25.49 -40.48
CA GLY A 33 -4.43 24.20 -41.09
C GLY A 33 -4.02 23.10 -40.14
N ILE A 34 -4.99 22.35 -39.61
CA ILE A 34 -4.75 21.04 -39.01
C ILE A 34 -5.43 19.98 -39.85
N THR A 35 -4.63 19.28 -40.67
CA THR A 35 -4.99 17.99 -41.25
C THR A 35 -5.17 16.96 -40.14
N SER A 36 -6.31 16.28 -40.16
CA SER A 36 -6.66 15.23 -39.22
C SER A 36 -5.68 14.06 -39.31
N LEU A 37 -4.71 14.00 -38.39
CA LEU A 37 -3.98 12.79 -38.11
C LEU A 37 -4.90 11.83 -37.33
N ARG A 38 -5.36 10.78 -38.02
CA ARG A 38 -6.00 9.65 -37.39
C ARG A 38 -4.97 9.01 -36.44
N TYR A 39 -5.14 9.19 -35.15
CA TYR A 39 -4.45 8.40 -34.14
C TYR A 39 -4.88 6.94 -34.33
N ALA A 40 -3.99 6.12 -34.86
CA ALA A 40 -4.12 4.67 -34.75
C ALA A 40 -4.10 4.33 -33.25
N LYS A 41 -5.16 3.67 -32.77
CA LYS A 41 -5.14 3.05 -31.43
C LYS A 41 -3.89 2.18 -31.37
N PRO A 42 -3.08 2.30 -30.29
CA PRO A 42 -2.00 1.34 -30.10
C PRO A 42 -2.66 -0.04 -30.02
N THR A 43 -2.28 -0.93 -30.91
CA THR A 43 -2.56 -2.35 -30.81
C THR A 43 -2.02 -2.79 -29.47
N SER A 44 -2.90 -3.14 -28.54
CA SER A 44 -2.57 -3.75 -27.28
C SER A 44 -1.73 -4.99 -27.57
N THR A 45 -0.42 -4.85 -27.43
CA THR A 45 0.45 -6.00 -27.31
C THR A 45 0.12 -6.57 -25.95
N TYR A 46 -0.74 -7.59 -25.91
CA TYR A 46 -0.94 -8.42 -24.74
C TYR A 46 0.45 -8.94 -24.36
N MET A 47 1.06 -8.32 -23.36
CA MET A 47 2.17 -8.95 -22.64
C MET A 47 1.52 -10.12 -21.90
N GLU A 48 1.77 -11.34 -22.37
CA GLU A 48 1.48 -12.53 -21.60
C GLU A 48 2.07 -12.34 -20.19
N THR A 49 1.22 -12.14 -19.23
CA THR A 49 1.58 -12.20 -17.82
C THR A 49 1.83 -13.67 -17.51
N THR A 50 3.06 -14.11 -17.75
CA THR A 50 3.46 -15.46 -17.38
C THR A 50 3.49 -15.54 -15.87
N LEU A 51 2.50 -16.23 -15.29
CA LEU A 51 2.45 -16.53 -13.87
C LEU A 51 3.77 -17.22 -13.45
N GLU A 52 4.31 -16.81 -12.31
CA GLU A 52 5.55 -17.41 -11.80
C GLU A 52 5.28 -18.82 -11.25
N GLN A 53 5.91 -19.82 -11.85
CA GLN A 53 5.71 -21.24 -11.49
C GLN A 53 6.27 -21.61 -10.12
N HIS A 54 7.33 -20.93 -9.67
CA HIS A 54 8.07 -21.30 -8.46
C HIS A 54 7.88 -20.26 -7.36
N GLN A 55 8.03 -20.72 -6.13
CA GLN A 55 8.14 -19.84 -4.96
C GLN A 55 9.48 -19.10 -4.95
N TYR A 56 9.49 -17.96 -4.28
CA TYR A 56 10.68 -17.14 -4.11
C TYR A 56 10.86 -16.70 -2.66
N THR A 57 12.13 -16.63 -2.27
CA THR A 57 12.59 -15.99 -1.04
C THR A 57 13.64 -14.92 -1.36
N LEU A 58 14.24 -14.28 -0.37
CA LEU A 58 15.37 -13.38 -0.56
C LEU A 58 16.66 -14.18 -0.82
N ARG A 59 17.59 -13.57 -1.58
CA ARG A 59 18.93 -14.14 -1.77
C ARG A 59 19.82 -13.89 -0.55
N GLN A 60 19.68 -12.70 0.06
CA GLN A 60 20.38 -12.29 1.27
C GLN A 60 19.48 -11.43 2.16
N PRO A 61 19.79 -11.26 3.45
CA PRO A 61 18.99 -10.40 4.33
C PRO A 61 18.97 -8.94 3.87
N ALA A 62 17.84 -8.28 4.11
CA ALA A 62 17.66 -6.83 3.98
C ALA A 62 17.38 -6.21 5.35
N PHE A 63 17.78 -4.94 5.56
CA PHE A 63 17.58 -4.24 6.81
C PHE A 63 17.01 -2.85 6.56
N CYS A 64 16.03 -2.44 7.38
CA CYS A 64 15.49 -1.09 7.36
C CYS A 64 15.43 -0.56 8.79
N THR A 65 15.64 0.73 8.94
CA THR A 65 15.51 1.43 10.23
C THR A 65 14.71 2.71 10.01
N GLY A 66 13.75 2.98 10.87
CA GLY A 66 12.90 4.16 10.78
C GLY A 66 12.14 4.40 12.07
N ILE A 67 11.00 5.05 11.96
CA ILE A 67 10.11 5.39 13.08
C ILE A 67 8.75 4.74 12.82
N GLY A 68 8.12 4.19 13.85
CA GLY A 68 6.73 3.75 13.78
C GLY A 68 5.80 4.95 13.65
N LEU A 69 4.89 4.93 12.67
CA LEU A 69 3.96 6.04 12.41
C LEU A 69 3.12 6.39 13.65
N HIS A 70 2.56 5.37 14.29
CA HIS A 70 1.66 5.56 15.42
C HIS A 70 2.40 5.66 16.73
N SER A 71 3.42 4.84 16.94
CA SER A 71 4.16 4.78 18.22
C SER A 71 5.18 5.90 18.40
N GLY A 72 5.66 6.53 17.33
CA GLY A 72 6.76 7.48 17.35
C GLY A 72 8.10 6.87 17.78
N GLN A 73 8.16 5.54 17.93
CA GLN A 73 9.34 4.85 18.42
C GLN A 73 10.27 4.46 17.28
N LYS A 74 11.57 4.55 17.52
CA LYS A 74 12.57 4.03 16.59
C LYS A 74 12.43 2.50 16.50
N VAL A 75 12.47 1.98 15.29
CA VAL A 75 12.36 0.56 15.02
C VAL A 75 13.32 0.13 13.92
N ARG A 76 13.90 -1.04 14.10
CA ARG A 76 14.70 -1.74 13.12
C ARG A 76 14.02 -3.04 12.74
N ILE A 77 13.97 -3.32 11.46
CA ILE A 77 13.53 -4.61 10.92
C ILE A 77 14.67 -5.27 10.15
N GLY A 78 14.72 -6.60 10.21
CA GLY A 78 15.54 -7.45 9.34
C GLY A 78 14.63 -8.40 8.59
N ILE A 79 14.76 -8.48 7.27
CA ILE A 79 13.97 -9.34 6.39
C ILE A 79 14.90 -10.42 5.87
N TYR A 80 14.67 -11.65 6.27
CA TYR A 80 15.55 -12.79 6.03
C TYR A 80 14.92 -13.78 5.05
N PRO A 81 15.75 -14.52 4.28
CA PRO A 81 15.28 -15.69 3.55
C PRO A 81 14.57 -16.67 4.50
N ALA A 82 13.56 -17.36 3.96
CA ALA A 82 12.84 -18.39 4.70
C ALA A 82 12.63 -19.64 3.84
N PRO A 83 12.41 -20.82 4.43
CA PRO A 83 12.20 -22.07 3.70
C PRO A 83 10.96 -22.01 2.79
N VAL A 84 10.88 -22.96 1.87
CA VAL A 84 9.67 -23.21 1.05
C VAL A 84 8.46 -23.42 1.97
N ASP A 85 7.29 -22.98 1.52
CA ASP A 85 6.00 -23.11 2.19
C ASP A 85 5.91 -22.48 3.59
N SER A 86 6.90 -21.66 4.00
CA SER A 86 6.87 -20.99 5.30
C SER A 86 6.00 -19.74 5.31
N GLY A 87 5.69 -19.17 4.14
CA GLY A 87 5.01 -17.89 4.03
C GLY A 87 5.79 -16.74 4.64
N ILE A 88 5.10 -15.68 5.03
CA ILE A 88 5.67 -14.52 5.71
C ILE A 88 5.38 -14.61 7.20
N SER A 89 6.39 -14.35 8.04
CA SER A 89 6.22 -14.32 9.50
C SER A 89 6.98 -13.15 10.12
N PHE A 90 6.43 -12.60 11.22
CA PHE A 90 7.05 -11.54 12.01
C PHE A 90 7.57 -12.10 13.33
N VAL A 91 8.79 -11.71 13.71
CA VAL A 91 9.44 -12.14 14.95
C VAL A 91 9.74 -10.92 15.82
N ARG A 92 9.18 -10.86 17.02
CA ARG A 92 9.41 -9.77 18.00
C ARG A 92 10.71 -10.03 18.76
N THR A 93 11.80 -9.42 18.29
CA THR A 93 13.13 -9.62 18.87
C THR A 93 13.38 -8.85 20.16
N ASP A 94 12.57 -7.86 20.47
CA ASP A 94 12.57 -7.11 21.73
C ASP A 94 11.90 -7.86 22.89
N LEU A 95 11.15 -8.92 22.60
CA LEU A 95 10.47 -9.73 23.61
C LEU A 95 11.26 -10.99 23.93
N SER A 96 11.20 -11.40 25.21
CA SER A 96 11.74 -12.69 25.64
C SER A 96 11.06 -13.82 24.86
N ARG A 97 11.82 -14.87 24.47
CA ARG A 97 11.37 -16.00 23.64
C ARG A 97 11.14 -15.66 22.17
N GLN A 98 11.29 -14.40 21.76
CA GLN A 98 11.17 -13.95 20.35
C GLN A 98 9.94 -14.56 19.66
N PRO A 99 8.72 -14.28 20.14
CA PRO A 99 7.51 -14.90 19.60
C PRO A 99 7.36 -14.58 18.11
N VAL A 100 6.82 -15.56 17.36
CA VAL A 100 6.61 -15.51 15.92
C VAL A 100 5.13 -15.34 15.64
N ILE A 101 4.76 -14.39 14.77
CA ILE A 101 3.39 -14.16 14.33
C ILE A 101 3.34 -14.40 12.82
N PRO A 102 2.66 -15.44 12.31
CA PRO A 102 2.43 -15.61 10.89
C PRO A 102 1.62 -14.46 10.29
N ALA A 103 1.98 -14.01 9.09
CA ALA A 103 1.23 -12.97 8.38
C ALA A 103 -0.01 -13.58 7.71
N ARG A 104 -1.09 -13.74 8.47
CA ARG A 104 -2.34 -14.38 8.05
C ARG A 104 -3.55 -13.53 8.42
N TYR A 105 -4.58 -13.60 7.57
CA TYR A 105 -5.82 -12.83 7.75
C TYR A 105 -6.55 -13.14 9.07
N ASP A 106 -6.48 -14.38 9.56
CA ASP A 106 -7.14 -14.81 10.80
C ASP A 106 -6.43 -14.31 12.07
N LEU A 107 -5.19 -13.82 11.94
CA LEU A 107 -4.42 -13.19 13.02
C LEU A 107 -4.50 -11.66 13.02
N VAL A 108 -5.32 -11.05 12.14
CA VAL A 108 -5.57 -9.61 12.20
C VAL A 108 -6.46 -9.28 13.40
N GLY A 109 -5.88 -8.52 14.35
CA GLY A 109 -6.56 -8.13 15.60
C GLY A 109 -7.26 -6.78 15.50
N ALA A 110 -6.58 -5.74 15.01
CA ALA A 110 -7.11 -4.39 14.89
C ALA A 110 -6.75 -3.79 13.53
N THR A 111 -7.64 -2.90 13.04
CA THR A 111 -7.56 -2.28 11.71
C THR A 111 -7.79 -0.77 11.76
N MET A 112 -7.63 -0.16 12.93
CA MET A 112 -7.76 1.29 13.09
C MET A 112 -6.50 1.98 12.59
N LEU A 113 -6.59 2.65 11.44
CA LEU A 113 -5.52 3.39 10.74
C LEU A 113 -4.30 2.57 10.30
N ALA A 114 -4.23 1.28 10.60
CA ALA A 114 -3.18 0.36 10.17
C ALA A 114 -3.62 -1.08 10.38
N THR A 115 -3.01 -2.01 9.67
CA THR A 115 -3.23 -3.44 9.89
C THR A 115 -2.29 -3.96 10.97
N ARG A 116 -2.89 -4.56 12.01
CA ARG A 116 -2.19 -5.16 13.15
C ARG A 116 -2.39 -6.66 13.18
N LEU A 117 -1.30 -7.38 13.19
CA LEU A 117 -1.28 -8.82 13.45
C LEU A 117 -1.13 -9.05 14.96
N SER A 118 -1.87 -10.02 15.51
CA SER A 118 -1.86 -10.36 16.92
C SER A 118 -1.95 -11.86 17.12
N GLU A 119 -1.10 -12.41 17.99
CA GLU A 119 -1.17 -13.79 18.46
C GLU A 119 -0.95 -13.80 20.00
N GLY A 120 -2.00 -14.13 20.72
CA GLY A 120 -2.05 -13.95 22.18
C GLY A 120 -1.86 -12.47 22.55
N GLN A 121 -0.85 -12.18 23.37
CA GLN A 121 -0.49 -10.81 23.76
C GLN A 121 0.55 -10.16 22.85
N THR A 122 1.10 -10.92 21.93
CA THR A 122 2.11 -10.42 20.99
C THR A 122 1.44 -9.76 19.80
N GLN A 123 1.97 -8.61 19.37
CA GLN A 123 1.43 -7.87 18.24
C GLN A 123 2.52 -7.18 17.42
N VAL A 124 2.26 -7.02 16.11
CA VAL A 124 3.01 -6.18 15.18
C VAL A 124 2.02 -5.38 14.34
N SER A 125 2.19 -4.06 14.30
CA SER A 125 1.30 -3.11 13.64
C SER A 125 1.95 -2.53 12.37
N THR A 126 1.13 -1.91 11.50
CA THR A 126 1.55 -1.21 10.27
C THR A 126 2.31 -2.14 9.33
N VAL A 127 1.78 -3.35 9.15
CA VAL A 127 2.43 -4.38 8.32
C VAL A 127 2.12 -4.23 6.83
N GLU A 128 1.09 -3.48 6.46
CA GLU A 128 0.51 -3.38 5.12
C GLU A 128 1.52 -2.95 4.05
N HIS A 129 2.35 -1.94 4.27
CA HIS A 129 3.31 -1.46 3.27
C HIS A 129 4.42 -2.48 2.99
N LEU A 130 4.93 -3.14 4.03
CA LEU A 130 5.90 -4.21 3.86
C LEU A 130 5.28 -5.45 3.21
N MET A 131 4.06 -5.83 3.59
CA MET A 131 3.32 -6.94 2.99
C MET A 131 3.02 -6.65 1.51
N ALA A 132 2.63 -5.41 1.17
CA ALA A 132 2.47 -4.98 -0.23
C ALA A 132 3.78 -5.11 -1.01
N THR A 133 4.91 -4.73 -0.41
CA THR A 133 6.23 -4.84 -1.05
C THR A 133 6.60 -6.29 -1.31
N LEU A 134 6.47 -7.17 -0.31
CA LEU A 134 6.78 -8.60 -0.47
C LEU A 134 5.91 -9.23 -1.56
N ARG A 135 4.60 -8.93 -1.56
CA ARG A 135 3.66 -9.41 -2.58
C ARG A 135 3.97 -8.83 -3.95
N GLY A 136 4.17 -7.52 -4.05
CA GLY A 136 4.45 -6.81 -5.31
C GLY A 136 5.77 -7.23 -5.95
N LEU A 137 6.77 -7.59 -5.15
CA LEU A 137 8.05 -8.13 -5.64
C LEU A 137 8.03 -9.65 -5.88
N GLY A 138 6.93 -10.33 -5.55
CA GLY A 138 6.77 -11.78 -5.73
C GLY A 138 7.67 -12.59 -4.78
N ILE A 139 7.78 -12.18 -3.52
CA ILE A 139 8.44 -12.92 -2.45
C ILE A 139 7.37 -13.68 -1.66
N ASP A 140 7.47 -15.00 -1.66
CA ASP A 140 6.49 -15.88 -1.01
C ASP A 140 6.88 -16.22 0.43
N ASN A 141 8.18 -16.35 0.69
CA ASN A 141 8.70 -16.84 1.95
C ASN A 141 9.74 -15.87 2.51
N ALA A 142 9.45 -15.28 3.66
CA ALA A 142 10.37 -14.40 4.38
C ALA A 142 10.10 -14.39 5.88
N ARG A 143 11.18 -14.28 6.68
CA ARG A 143 11.11 -14.07 8.11
C ARG A 143 11.50 -12.63 8.42
N VAL A 144 10.58 -11.86 9.01
CA VAL A 144 10.78 -10.46 9.35
C VAL A 144 11.01 -10.33 10.85
N THR A 145 12.20 -9.88 11.26
CA THR A 145 12.47 -9.52 12.65
C THR A 145 12.10 -8.07 12.90
N VAL A 146 11.47 -7.79 14.03
CA VAL A 146 11.05 -6.43 14.45
C VAL A 146 11.47 -6.23 15.90
N ASP A 147 12.25 -5.18 16.18
CA ASP A 147 12.70 -4.86 17.54
C ASP A 147 11.74 -3.92 18.29
N ASN A 148 10.51 -3.78 17.80
CA ASN A 148 9.43 -3.00 18.40
C ASN A 148 8.07 -3.56 17.97
N ARG A 149 6.96 -2.97 18.48
CA ARG A 149 5.58 -3.39 18.18
C ARG A 149 5.02 -2.90 16.83
N GLU A 150 5.79 -2.17 16.03
CA GLU A 150 5.32 -1.53 14.81
C GLU A 150 6.41 -1.62 13.73
N VAL A 151 6.03 -1.87 12.47
CA VAL A 151 6.93 -1.78 11.31
C VAL A 151 7.23 -0.30 11.03
N PRO A 152 8.47 0.10 10.65
CA PRO A 152 8.77 1.50 10.39
C PRO A 152 7.97 2.01 9.19
N ILE A 153 7.47 3.25 9.27
CA ILE A 153 6.69 3.87 8.19
C ILE A 153 7.57 4.29 7.01
N MET A 154 8.87 4.40 7.22
CA MET A 154 9.85 4.88 6.26
C MET A 154 9.52 6.30 5.76
N ASP A 155 9.35 6.50 4.45
CA ASP A 155 8.92 7.75 3.82
C ASP A 155 7.40 7.83 3.60
N GLY A 156 6.64 6.93 4.22
CA GLY A 156 5.19 6.82 4.06
C GLY A 156 4.73 5.98 2.89
N SER A 157 5.65 5.51 2.04
CA SER A 157 5.39 4.63 0.89
C SER A 157 6.01 3.26 1.07
N ALA A 158 5.84 2.38 0.08
CA ALA A 158 6.53 1.09 0.02
C ALA A 158 7.94 1.19 -0.61
N TRP A 159 8.28 2.33 -1.19
CA TRP A 159 9.49 2.48 -2.00
C TRP A 159 10.80 2.14 -1.28
N PRO A 160 11.07 2.59 -0.04
CA PRO A 160 12.31 2.23 0.66
C PRO A 160 12.44 0.72 0.93
N PHE A 161 11.33 0.01 1.12
CA PHE A 161 11.35 -1.45 1.21
C PHE A 161 11.65 -2.08 -0.15
N VAL A 162 11.10 -1.54 -1.25
CA VAL A 162 11.42 -1.99 -2.61
C VAL A 162 12.92 -1.89 -2.87
N GLU A 163 13.54 -0.74 -2.55
CA GLU A 163 14.99 -0.53 -2.74
C GLU A 163 15.81 -1.55 -1.93
N ALA A 164 15.49 -1.73 -0.65
CA ALA A 164 16.18 -2.69 0.21
C ALA A 164 16.05 -4.13 -0.29
N LEU A 165 14.85 -4.53 -0.72
CA LEU A 165 14.60 -5.89 -1.19
C LEU A 165 15.16 -6.14 -2.61
N GLN A 166 15.21 -5.12 -3.47
CA GLN A 166 15.89 -5.23 -4.77
C GLN A 166 17.39 -5.42 -4.59
N GLN A 167 18.02 -4.72 -3.64
CA GLN A 167 19.44 -4.91 -3.31
C GLN A 167 19.71 -6.30 -2.72
N ALA A 168 18.82 -6.80 -1.86
CA ALA A 168 18.91 -8.16 -1.33
C ALA A 168 18.74 -9.23 -2.39
N GLY A 169 17.99 -8.95 -3.44
CA GLY A 169 17.69 -9.84 -4.54
C GLY A 169 16.76 -11.00 -4.16
N ARG A 170 16.16 -11.60 -5.18
CA ARG A 170 15.27 -12.78 -5.06
C ARG A 170 16.05 -14.06 -5.34
N SER A 171 15.67 -15.14 -4.67
CA SER A 171 16.14 -16.49 -4.93
C SER A 171 14.95 -17.41 -5.21
N ARG A 172 14.98 -18.09 -6.36
CA ARG A 172 14.01 -19.13 -6.70
C ARG A 172 14.16 -20.30 -5.75
N GLN A 173 13.04 -20.86 -5.34
CA GLN A 173 12.97 -22.07 -4.52
C GLN A 173 12.42 -23.24 -5.34
N ASP A 174 12.80 -24.46 -4.99
CA ASP A 174 12.37 -25.67 -5.70
C ASP A 174 11.02 -26.17 -5.15
N ALA A 175 10.01 -25.30 -5.26
CA ALA A 175 8.62 -25.59 -4.92
C ALA A 175 7.70 -24.81 -5.85
N GLU A 176 6.58 -25.40 -6.28
CA GLU A 176 5.58 -24.70 -7.06
C GLU A 176 4.92 -23.61 -6.23
N ARG A 177 4.63 -22.46 -6.88
CA ARG A 177 3.85 -21.41 -6.29
C ARG A 177 2.37 -21.78 -6.33
N ARG A 178 1.70 -21.67 -5.19
CA ARG A 178 0.25 -21.79 -5.10
C ARG A 178 -0.39 -20.43 -5.27
N TYR A 179 -1.47 -20.38 -6.02
CA TYR A 179 -2.32 -19.22 -6.22
C TYR A 179 -3.69 -19.48 -5.59
N LEU A 180 -4.28 -18.46 -4.98
CA LEU A 180 -5.67 -18.45 -4.56
C LEU A 180 -6.50 -17.96 -5.74
N ARG A 181 -7.09 -18.91 -6.50
CA ARG A 181 -7.92 -18.60 -7.65
C ARG A 181 -9.37 -18.38 -7.22
N ILE A 182 -9.94 -17.27 -7.66
CA ILE A 182 -11.37 -16.99 -7.47
C ILE A 182 -12.15 -17.75 -8.52
N THR A 183 -13.13 -18.55 -8.08
CA THR A 183 -13.97 -19.40 -8.95
C THR A 183 -15.38 -18.85 -9.11
N LYS A 184 -15.87 -18.07 -8.14
CA LYS A 184 -17.19 -17.41 -8.17
C LYS A 184 -17.12 -16.01 -7.60
N PRO A 185 -17.95 -15.08 -8.10
CA PRO A 185 -18.01 -13.74 -7.53
C PRO A 185 -18.41 -13.76 -6.05
N LEU A 186 -17.75 -12.87 -5.28
CA LEU A 186 -18.09 -12.64 -3.88
C LEU A 186 -18.03 -11.15 -3.58
N GLU A 187 -18.99 -10.64 -2.82
CA GLU A 187 -19.06 -9.23 -2.46
C GLU A 187 -19.25 -9.05 -0.95
N TYR A 188 -18.64 -8.02 -0.39
CA TYR A 188 -18.90 -7.52 0.96
C TYR A 188 -19.22 -6.04 0.92
N ARG A 189 -20.29 -5.62 1.58
CA ARG A 189 -20.74 -4.23 1.68
C ARG A 189 -20.95 -3.83 3.13
N GLU A 190 -20.53 -2.64 3.49
CA GLU A 190 -20.76 -2.07 4.79
C GLU A 190 -20.78 -0.52 4.72
N LYS A 191 -21.86 0.12 5.21
CA LYS A 191 -21.95 1.59 5.36
C LYS A 191 -21.55 2.39 4.10
N GLY A 192 -22.06 1.98 2.93
CA GLY A 192 -21.77 2.64 1.65
C GLY A 192 -20.42 2.30 1.03
N LYS A 193 -19.62 1.48 1.69
CA LYS A 193 -18.35 0.95 1.19
C LYS A 193 -18.52 -0.46 0.66
N SER A 194 -17.74 -0.85 -0.33
CA SER A 194 -17.84 -2.22 -0.88
C SER A 194 -16.50 -2.76 -1.36
N MET A 195 -16.39 -4.08 -1.30
CA MET A 195 -15.39 -4.87 -2.01
C MET A 195 -16.07 -6.05 -2.69
N ARG A 196 -15.73 -6.26 -3.94
CA ARG A 196 -16.20 -7.38 -4.76
C ARG A 196 -15.00 -8.05 -5.42
N VAL A 197 -14.95 -9.36 -5.46
CA VAL A 197 -13.98 -10.10 -6.26
C VAL A 197 -14.73 -10.96 -7.29
N GLU A 198 -14.16 -11.04 -8.48
CA GLU A 198 -14.65 -11.87 -9.59
C GLU A 198 -13.50 -12.72 -10.13
N PRO A 199 -13.80 -13.87 -10.77
CA PRO A 199 -12.79 -14.67 -11.46
C PRO A 199 -12.02 -13.84 -12.48
N ASP A 200 -10.69 -14.00 -12.49
CA ASP A 200 -9.78 -13.39 -13.46
C ASP A 200 -8.49 -14.23 -13.49
N ASP A 201 -7.80 -14.25 -14.62
CA ASP A 201 -6.55 -14.99 -14.80
C ASP A 201 -5.35 -14.25 -14.21
N ASP A 202 -5.49 -12.94 -13.96
CA ASP A 202 -4.51 -12.09 -13.30
C ASP A 202 -5.02 -11.58 -11.95
N PHE A 203 -4.14 -10.93 -11.18
CA PHE A 203 -4.57 -10.16 -10.02
C PHE A 203 -4.81 -8.70 -10.43
N ASN A 204 -6.08 -8.34 -10.64
CA ASN A 204 -6.51 -7.00 -11.01
C ASN A 204 -7.22 -6.30 -9.85
N ILE A 205 -7.02 -4.99 -9.74
CA ILE A 205 -7.67 -4.13 -8.74
C ILE A 205 -8.23 -2.89 -9.44
N SER A 206 -9.54 -2.65 -9.29
CA SER A 206 -10.21 -1.40 -9.62
C SER A 206 -10.57 -0.71 -8.29
N CYS A 207 -9.93 0.41 -7.98
CA CYS A 207 -10.14 1.12 -6.73
C CYS A 207 -10.75 2.50 -6.97
N THR A 208 -11.84 2.80 -6.28
CA THR A 208 -12.45 4.13 -6.22
C THR A 208 -12.42 4.63 -4.79
N ILE A 209 -11.91 5.83 -4.60
CA ILE A 209 -11.97 6.56 -3.34
C ILE A 209 -12.81 7.82 -3.53
N ASP A 210 -13.46 8.27 -2.46
CA ASP A 210 -14.22 9.49 -2.43
C ASP A 210 -14.00 10.19 -1.09
N PHE A 211 -13.49 11.41 -1.15
CA PHE A 211 -13.17 12.24 0.01
C PHE A 211 -13.74 13.65 -0.17
N GLU A 212 -14.22 14.25 0.91
CA GLU A 212 -14.77 15.63 0.89
C GLU A 212 -13.73 16.70 0.53
N ALA A 213 -12.42 16.39 0.62
CA ALA A 213 -11.37 17.36 0.30
C ALA A 213 -11.34 17.65 -1.21
N ASP A 214 -11.39 18.93 -1.60
CA ASP A 214 -11.30 19.38 -3.00
C ASP A 214 -10.05 18.87 -3.72
N LEU A 215 -8.99 18.64 -2.98
CA LEU A 215 -7.72 18.08 -3.49
C LEU A 215 -7.85 16.62 -3.92
N ILE A 216 -8.69 15.84 -3.24
CA ILE A 216 -8.84 14.39 -3.50
C ILE A 216 -10.08 14.14 -4.34
N LYS A 217 -11.28 14.57 -3.84
CA LYS A 217 -12.57 14.26 -4.46
C LYS A 217 -12.73 12.77 -4.73
N THR A 218 -13.36 12.43 -5.83
CA THR A 218 -13.45 11.07 -6.33
C THR A 218 -12.25 10.80 -7.23
N GLN A 219 -11.44 9.79 -6.87
CA GLN A 219 -10.36 9.25 -7.71
C GLN A 219 -10.62 7.78 -8.01
N HIS A 220 -10.25 7.36 -9.20
CA HIS A 220 -10.33 5.97 -9.64
C HIS A 220 -9.02 5.55 -10.29
N TYR A 221 -8.57 4.32 -10.00
CA TYR A 221 -7.38 3.75 -10.61
C TYR A 221 -7.51 2.23 -10.78
N ASP A 222 -7.14 1.75 -11.97
CA ASP A 222 -7.07 0.33 -12.31
C ASP A 222 -5.61 -0.13 -12.33
N ALA A 223 -5.32 -1.23 -11.64
CA ALA A 223 -3.99 -1.79 -11.55
C ALA A 223 -4.00 -3.31 -11.72
N THR A 224 -3.18 -3.82 -12.63
CA THR A 224 -2.76 -5.23 -12.60
C THR A 224 -1.60 -5.37 -11.65
N VAL A 225 -1.72 -6.23 -10.64
CA VAL A 225 -0.71 -6.41 -9.59
C VAL A 225 0.35 -7.40 -10.08
N ASN A 226 1.34 -6.87 -10.76
CA ASN A 226 2.57 -7.56 -11.12
C ASN A 226 3.78 -6.74 -10.69
N ARG A 227 4.95 -7.36 -10.70
CA ARG A 227 6.20 -6.74 -10.19
C ARG A 227 6.50 -5.41 -10.84
N ARG A 228 6.37 -5.30 -12.16
CA ARG A 228 6.67 -4.08 -12.91
C ARG A 228 5.71 -2.96 -12.53
N ASN A 229 4.41 -3.23 -12.61
CA ASN A 229 3.40 -2.22 -12.33
C ASN A 229 3.43 -1.77 -10.86
N PHE A 230 3.69 -2.70 -9.92
CA PHE A 230 3.86 -2.35 -8.51
C PHE A 230 5.03 -1.37 -8.30
N ILE A 231 6.20 -1.66 -8.87
CA ILE A 231 7.40 -0.82 -8.75
C ILE A 231 7.19 0.55 -9.41
N ASP A 232 6.66 0.56 -10.64
CA ASP A 232 6.59 1.76 -11.46
C ASP A 232 5.47 2.71 -11.02
N ASN A 233 4.31 2.16 -10.60
CA ASN A 233 3.07 2.93 -10.44
C ASN A 233 2.50 2.95 -9.02
N ILE A 234 2.81 1.98 -8.14
CA ILE A 234 2.14 1.84 -6.83
C ILE A 234 3.09 2.11 -5.67
N ALA A 235 4.29 1.54 -5.70
CA ALA A 235 5.19 1.50 -4.54
C ALA A 235 5.58 2.87 -3.98
N LYS A 236 5.54 3.93 -4.78
CA LYS A 236 5.94 5.30 -4.41
C LYS A 236 4.82 6.13 -3.79
N ALA A 237 3.59 5.65 -3.81
CA ALA A 237 2.44 6.36 -3.27
C ALA A 237 2.51 6.40 -1.73
N ARG A 238 2.49 7.61 -1.16
CA ARG A 238 2.62 7.85 0.28
C ARG A 238 1.28 7.80 0.99
N THR A 239 1.32 7.38 2.26
CA THR A 239 0.19 7.54 3.17
C THR A 239 -0.14 9.03 3.38
N PHE A 240 -1.39 9.32 3.71
CA PHE A 240 -1.88 10.69 3.82
C PHE A 240 -2.84 10.87 5.00
N GLY A 241 -2.98 12.10 5.43
CA GLY A 241 -3.90 12.45 6.49
C GLY A 241 -4.21 13.95 6.52
N TYR A 242 -5.28 14.31 7.22
CA TYR A 242 -5.69 15.69 7.43
C TYR A 242 -4.94 16.29 8.61
N VAL A 243 -4.33 17.46 8.42
CA VAL A 243 -3.62 18.16 9.51
C VAL A 243 -4.58 18.50 10.66
N GLU A 244 -5.84 18.78 10.36
CA GLU A 244 -6.86 19.09 11.37
C GLU A 244 -7.16 17.91 12.32
N GLN A 245 -6.84 16.66 11.94
CA GLN A 245 -7.05 15.47 12.76
C GLN A 245 -5.84 15.11 13.63
N VAL A 246 -4.70 15.76 13.43
CA VAL A 246 -3.43 15.38 14.08
C VAL A 246 -3.53 15.49 15.60
N GLU A 247 -4.15 16.54 16.15
CA GLU A 247 -4.27 16.74 17.59
C GLU A 247 -5.13 15.63 18.24
N GLU A 248 -6.25 15.27 17.60
CA GLU A 248 -7.11 14.17 18.06
C GLU A 248 -6.38 12.83 18.01
N LEU A 249 -5.61 12.59 16.95
CA LEU A 249 -4.80 11.37 16.82
C LEU A 249 -3.75 11.29 17.94
N TRP A 250 -3.06 12.38 18.25
CA TRP A 250 -2.07 12.43 19.34
C TRP A 250 -2.69 12.18 20.71
N GLN A 251 -3.87 12.75 20.99
CA GLN A 251 -4.60 12.49 22.23
C GLN A 251 -4.96 11.01 22.39
N ASN A 252 -5.17 10.29 21.28
CA ASN A 252 -5.44 8.86 21.25
C ASN A 252 -4.15 8.00 21.13
N GLY A 253 -2.95 8.59 21.25
CA GLY A 253 -1.67 7.89 21.15
C GLY A 253 -1.36 7.36 19.76
N LEU A 254 -1.90 8.00 18.70
CA LEU A 254 -1.71 7.67 17.29
C LEU A 254 -0.93 8.77 16.57
N ALA A 255 -0.34 8.44 15.42
CA ALA A 255 0.42 9.36 14.56
C ALA A 255 1.55 10.13 15.29
N LEU A 256 2.09 9.57 16.40
CA LEU A 256 3.16 10.21 17.19
C LEU A 256 4.48 10.35 16.41
N GLY A 257 4.70 9.53 15.40
CA GLY A 257 5.85 9.57 14.49
C GLY A 257 5.57 10.24 13.16
N GLY A 258 4.35 10.77 12.95
CA GLY A 258 3.97 11.44 11.71
C GLY A 258 4.73 12.75 11.50
N SER A 259 5.22 12.95 10.27
CA SER A 259 5.92 14.17 9.84
C SER A 259 5.68 14.40 8.34
N LEU A 260 6.09 15.57 7.83
CA LEU A 260 6.04 15.85 6.40
C LEU A 260 6.98 14.97 5.56
N ASP A 261 7.93 14.29 6.20
CA ASP A 261 8.83 13.35 5.53
C ASP A 261 8.18 11.99 5.25
N ASN A 262 7.11 11.64 5.99
CA ASN A 262 6.50 10.31 5.94
C ASN A 262 4.97 10.28 5.81
N VAL A 263 4.32 11.44 5.68
CA VAL A 263 2.86 11.56 5.46
C VAL A 263 2.60 12.68 4.48
N VAL A 264 1.72 12.48 3.51
CA VAL A 264 1.15 13.57 2.72
C VAL A 264 0.13 14.29 3.59
N ALA A 265 0.50 15.47 4.11
CA ALA A 265 -0.32 16.24 5.04
C ALA A 265 -1.26 17.17 4.28
N ILE A 266 -2.56 16.86 4.27
CA ILE A 266 -3.59 17.67 3.61
C ILE A 266 -3.80 18.94 4.45
N HIS A 267 -3.61 20.10 3.81
CA HIS A 267 -3.74 21.40 4.43
C HIS A 267 -5.19 21.66 4.89
N TRP A 268 -5.39 22.53 5.91
CA TRP A 268 -6.72 22.92 6.45
C TRP A 268 -7.69 23.44 5.38
N ASN A 269 -7.18 24.03 4.28
CA ASN A 269 -8.03 24.49 3.17
C ASN A 269 -8.56 23.33 2.31
N ARG A 270 -8.11 22.10 2.53
CA ARG A 270 -8.46 20.87 1.80
C ARG A 270 -8.22 20.94 0.28
N ARG A 271 -7.36 21.88 -0.19
CA ARG A 271 -7.05 22.13 -1.60
C ARG A 271 -5.58 21.96 -1.95
N SER A 272 -4.73 21.82 -0.95
CA SER A 272 -3.28 21.68 -1.11
C SER A 272 -2.72 20.75 -0.04
N VAL A 273 -1.46 20.36 -0.20
CA VAL A 273 -0.68 19.66 0.82
C VAL A 273 0.35 20.61 1.44
N LEU A 274 0.83 20.27 2.64
CA LEU A 274 1.90 21.01 3.32
C LEU A 274 3.31 20.56 2.89
N ASN A 275 3.42 19.39 2.29
CA ASN A 275 4.70 18.84 1.84
C ASN A 275 5.32 19.73 0.75
N GLU A 276 6.57 20.15 0.90
CA GLU A 276 7.27 21.08 -0.02
C GLU A 276 7.36 20.45 -1.41
N GLY A 277 7.46 19.39 -1.77
CA GLY A 277 7.44 18.80 -3.13
C GLY A 277 6.06 18.52 -3.70
N GLY A 278 4.98 18.77 -2.94
CA GLY A 278 3.62 18.43 -3.36
C GLY A 278 3.37 16.91 -3.41
N LEU A 279 2.51 16.49 -4.32
CA LEU A 279 2.22 15.09 -4.61
C LEU A 279 3.26 14.52 -5.58
N ARG A 280 3.57 13.23 -5.44
CA ARG A 280 4.44 12.49 -6.37
C ARG A 280 3.72 12.16 -7.68
N ASP A 281 2.41 11.94 -7.59
CA ASP A 281 1.50 11.70 -8.72
C ASP A 281 0.16 12.40 -8.44
N GLN A 282 -0.58 12.79 -9.49
CA GLN A 282 -1.89 13.44 -9.31
C GLN A 282 -2.91 12.53 -8.61
N ASP A 283 -2.78 11.24 -8.81
CA ASP A 283 -3.60 10.16 -8.26
C ASP A 283 -2.90 9.39 -7.13
N GLU A 284 -1.92 10.02 -6.45
CA GLU A 284 -1.15 9.40 -5.36
C GLU A 284 -2.05 8.84 -4.26
N PHE A 285 -3.17 9.50 -3.95
CA PHE A 285 -4.10 9.06 -2.90
C PHE A 285 -4.76 7.70 -3.22
N VAL A 286 -5.30 7.53 -4.41
CA VAL A 286 -5.92 6.25 -4.79
C VAL A 286 -4.88 5.16 -5.00
N ARG A 287 -3.69 5.49 -5.53
CA ARG A 287 -2.59 4.53 -5.64
C ARG A 287 -2.13 4.04 -4.28
N HIS A 288 -2.09 4.93 -3.27
CA HIS A 288 -1.78 4.50 -1.90
C HIS A 288 -2.86 3.55 -1.35
N LYS A 289 -4.15 3.82 -1.62
CA LYS A 289 -5.22 2.89 -1.22
C LYS A 289 -5.12 1.53 -1.91
N ILE A 290 -4.61 1.47 -3.13
CA ILE A 290 -4.28 0.20 -3.80
C ILE A 290 -3.08 -0.47 -3.13
N LEU A 291 -2.05 0.28 -2.73
CA LEU A 291 -0.91 -0.25 -1.98
C LEU A 291 -1.37 -0.93 -0.68
N ASP A 292 -2.20 -0.23 0.12
CA ASP A 292 -2.82 -0.77 1.34
C ASP A 292 -3.59 -2.07 1.05
N LEU A 293 -4.42 -2.07 -0.01
CA LEU A 293 -5.21 -3.25 -0.40
C LEU A 293 -4.33 -4.44 -0.81
N ILE A 294 -3.25 -4.21 -1.57
CA ILE A 294 -2.29 -5.27 -1.93
C ILE A 294 -1.67 -5.87 -0.67
N GLY A 295 -1.28 -5.03 0.30
CA GLY A 295 -0.68 -5.49 1.55
C GLY A 295 -1.64 -6.29 2.42
N ASP A 296 -2.87 -5.81 2.56
CA ASP A 296 -3.90 -6.52 3.32
C ASP A 296 -4.33 -7.82 2.61
N ALA A 297 -4.47 -7.81 1.28
CA ALA A 297 -4.78 -8.98 0.48
C ALA A 297 -3.65 -10.04 0.54
N ALA A 298 -2.39 -9.63 0.74
CA ALA A 298 -1.28 -10.55 0.91
C ALA A 298 -1.41 -11.45 2.15
N LEU A 299 -2.22 -11.05 3.14
CA LEU A 299 -2.56 -11.86 4.32
C LEU A 299 -3.42 -13.09 3.99
N ALA A 300 -3.93 -13.21 2.77
CA ALA A 300 -4.52 -14.45 2.25
C ALA A 300 -3.51 -15.61 2.16
N GLY A 301 -2.20 -15.32 2.26
CA GLY A 301 -1.13 -16.32 2.28
C GLY A 301 -0.68 -16.81 0.91
N ALA A 302 -1.40 -16.48 -0.17
CA ALA A 302 -1.05 -16.79 -1.55
C ALA A 302 -1.38 -15.61 -2.48
N PRO A 303 -0.73 -15.47 -3.65
CA PRO A 303 -1.18 -14.52 -4.67
C PRO A 303 -2.61 -14.85 -5.10
N ILE A 304 -3.43 -13.83 -5.27
CA ILE A 304 -4.82 -13.99 -5.75
C ILE A 304 -4.81 -13.99 -7.28
N LEU A 305 -5.64 -14.83 -7.89
CA LEU A 305 -6.07 -14.74 -9.28
C LEU A 305 -7.54 -14.35 -9.27
N GLY A 306 -7.80 -13.12 -9.63
CA GLY A 306 -9.14 -12.53 -9.56
C GLY A 306 -9.08 -11.00 -9.65
N HIS A 307 -10.21 -10.40 -10.01
CA HIS A 307 -10.38 -8.96 -10.10
C HIS A 307 -11.10 -8.44 -8.86
N ILE A 308 -10.42 -7.60 -8.06
CA ILE A 308 -11.03 -6.93 -6.91
C ILE A 308 -11.49 -5.53 -7.32
N THR A 309 -12.79 -5.26 -7.18
CA THR A 309 -13.36 -3.91 -7.25
C THR A 309 -13.60 -3.40 -5.83
N ALA A 310 -12.95 -2.29 -5.46
CA ALA A 310 -13.01 -1.69 -4.14
C ALA A 310 -13.53 -0.24 -4.20
N THR A 311 -14.55 0.07 -3.42
CA THR A 311 -15.13 1.44 -3.31
C THR A 311 -15.03 1.93 -1.88
N CYS A 312 -14.31 3.05 -1.66
CA CYS A 312 -14.10 3.69 -0.36
C CYS A 312 -13.59 2.71 0.70
N SER A 313 -12.79 1.71 0.30
CA SER A 313 -12.29 0.66 1.17
C SER A 313 -11.16 1.14 2.10
N GLY A 314 -10.86 0.35 3.10
CA GLY A 314 -9.77 0.51 4.05
C GLY A 314 -9.59 -0.76 4.86
N HIS A 315 -8.58 -0.82 5.74
CA HIS A 315 -8.13 -2.04 6.43
C HIS A 315 -9.27 -2.84 7.08
N SER A 316 -10.23 -2.16 7.72
CA SER A 316 -11.39 -2.82 8.34
C SER A 316 -12.23 -3.59 7.30
N LEU A 317 -12.52 -2.96 6.16
CA LEU A 317 -13.28 -3.58 5.08
C LEU A 317 -12.48 -4.68 4.39
N HIS A 318 -11.16 -4.48 4.17
CA HIS A 318 -10.27 -5.48 3.60
C HIS A 318 -10.27 -6.75 4.45
N GLN A 319 -10.15 -6.58 5.76
CA GLN A 319 -10.17 -7.70 6.70
C GLN A 319 -11.52 -8.41 6.77
N ALA A 320 -12.62 -7.67 6.81
CA ALA A 320 -13.97 -8.25 6.79
C ALA A 320 -14.23 -9.02 5.49
N PHE A 321 -13.75 -8.47 4.36
CA PHE A 321 -13.83 -9.13 3.07
C PHE A 321 -13.02 -10.45 3.03
N LEU A 322 -11.76 -10.45 3.50
CA LEU A 322 -10.95 -11.68 3.56
C LEU A 322 -11.60 -12.74 4.46
N ARG A 323 -12.11 -12.36 5.63
CA ARG A 323 -12.85 -13.29 6.49
C ARG A 323 -14.07 -13.88 5.78
N LYS A 324 -14.81 -13.05 5.04
CA LYS A 324 -15.95 -13.53 4.24
C LYS A 324 -15.48 -14.45 3.12
N LEU A 325 -14.40 -14.13 2.41
CA LEU A 325 -13.85 -14.97 1.36
C LEU A 325 -13.51 -16.36 1.87
N PHE A 326 -12.75 -16.45 2.94
CA PHE A 326 -12.35 -17.73 3.53
C PHE A 326 -13.48 -18.50 4.21
N ALA A 327 -14.57 -17.83 4.61
CA ALA A 327 -15.80 -18.47 5.08
C ALA A 327 -16.66 -19.04 3.94
N ASN A 328 -16.34 -18.77 2.67
CA ASN A 328 -17.05 -19.24 1.49
C ASN A 328 -16.12 -20.08 0.58
N PRO A 329 -15.75 -21.30 0.97
CA PRO A 329 -14.78 -22.13 0.24
C PRO A 329 -15.19 -22.49 -1.19
N ASP A 330 -16.47 -22.37 -1.52
CA ASP A 330 -16.98 -22.60 -2.90
C ASP A 330 -16.61 -21.46 -3.87
N CYS A 331 -16.09 -20.32 -3.36
CA CYS A 331 -15.76 -19.16 -4.18
C CYS A 331 -14.28 -19.10 -4.60
N TRP A 332 -13.46 -20.03 -4.13
CA TRP A 332 -12.03 -20.05 -4.41
C TRP A 332 -11.44 -21.46 -4.26
N ASP A 333 -10.30 -21.67 -4.89
CA ASP A 333 -9.46 -22.85 -4.70
C ASP A 333 -7.97 -22.46 -4.72
N TYR A 334 -7.11 -23.40 -4.30
CA TYR A 334 -5.68 -23.28 -4.51
C TYR A 334 -5.27 -24.03 -5.76
N VAL A 335 -4.53 -23.36 -6.64
CA VAL A 335 -3.99 -23.93 -7.88
C VAL A 335 -2.52 -23.63 -8.04
N THR A 336 -1.82 -24.49 -8.79
CA THR A 336 -0.46 -24.23 -9.30
C THR A 336 -0.51 -24.02 -10.80
N CYS A 337 0.57 -23.46 -11.39
CA CYS A 337 0.64 -23.30 -12.84
C CYS A 337 0.49 -24.63 -13.57
N SER A 338 1.04 -25.72 -13.04
CA SER A 338 0.90 -27.06 -13.62
C SER A 338 -0.57 -27.55 -13.65
N GLN A 339 -1.36 -27.21 -12.64
CA GLN A 339 -2.78 -27.58 -12.57
C GLN A 339 -3.68 -26.73 -13.48
N MET A 340 -3.27 -25.50 -13.79
CA MET A 340 -4.00 -24.60 -14.70
C MET A 340 -3.74 -24.90 -16.18
N ALA A 341 -2.64 -25.57 -16.50
CA ALA A 341 -2.26 -25.92 -17.87
C ALA A 341 -3.03 -27.14 -18.43
N HIS A 342 -3.87 -27.76 -17.62
CA HIS A 342 -4.72 -28.90 -17.96
C HIS A 342 -6.19 -28.52 -17.84
#